data_9eb0e0309170b2d591691ad2328ec23b
#
_entry.id   9eb0e0309170b2d591691ad2328ec23b
#
_cell.length_a   1.000
_cell.length_b   1.000
_cell.length_c   1.000
_cell.angle_alpha   90.00
_cell.angle_beta   90.00
_cell.angle_gamma   90.00
#
_symmetry.space_group_name_H-M   'P 1'
#
loop_
_entity.id
_entity.type
_entity.pdbx_description
1 polymer ?
#
loop_
_entity_poly.entity_id
_entity_poly.type
_entity_poly.pdbx_seq_one_letter_code
_entity_poly.pdbx_strand_id
1 'polypeptide(L)'
;MQNETAKENLLRQIREYRPYNEQEERDRAILLKWMESGCDILTRENETAHLTASAWVVSPDRKQVLMAYHNIYHSWAWLGGHADGDADLYSVAVREVKEESGIEEVKLLSDQPFSLEILSVDGHVKRGKYVVTHLHLNVTYLMEADPVQEIRCKPDENSAVGWIPVEQIAEKSTEPWFVERVYGKLCEKVKRDFCEV
;
A
#
# COMPACT_ATOMS: atom_id res chain seq x y z
N MET A 1 16.98 17.85 -7.68
CA MET A 1 18.08 16.87 -7.44
C MET A 1 17.61 15.70 -6.55
N GLN A 2 17.22 15.89 -5.29
CA GLN A 2 16.82 14.75 -4.42
C GLN A 2 15.65 13.95 -5.00
N ASN A 3 14.57 14.61 -5.44
CA ASN A 3 13.40 13.94 -6.00
C ASN A 3 13.69 13.27 -7.35
N GLU A 4 14.59 13.79 -8.16
CA GLU A 4 15.02 13.17 -9.42
C GLU A 4 15.79 11.87 -9.17
N THR A 5 16.70 11.88 -8.21
CA THR A 5 17.41 10.67 -7.77
C THR A 5 16.45 9.63 -7.18
N ALA A 6 15.41 10.07 -6.45
CA ALA A 6 14.37 9.17 -5.92
C ALA A 6 13.54 8.53 -7.05
N LYS A 7 13.16 9.29 -8.09
CA LYS A 7 12.48 8.77 -9.29
C LYS A 7 13.31 7.72 -10.01
N GLU A 8 14.60 7.99 -10.22
CA GLU A 8 15.52 7.03 -10.86
C GLU A 8 15.68 5.75 -10.02
N ASN A 9 15.77 5.89 -8.69
CA ASN A 9 15.85 4.75 -7.79
C ASN A 9 14.55 3.93 -7.81
N LEU A 10 13.38 4.57 -7.75
CA LEU A 10 12.10 3.90 -7.84
C LEU A 10 11.97 3.13 -9.16
N LEU A 11 12.30 3.78 -10.29
CA LEU A 11 12.26 3.13 -11.60
C LEU A 11 13.17 1.90 -11.65
N ARG A 12 14.36 2.01 -11.07
CA ARG A 12 15.29 0.87 -10.98
C ARG A 12 14.70 -0.25 -10.12
N GLN A 13 14.18 0.05 -8.94
CA GLN A 13 13.55 -0.93 -8.06
C GLN A 13 12.40 -1.67 -8.76
N ILE A 14 11.53 -0.95 -9.50
CA ILE A 14 10.44 -1.56 -10.24
C ILE A 14 10.95 -2.43 -11.41
N ARG A 15 12.02 -2.01 -12.11
CA ARG A 15 12.65 -2.81 -13.17
C ARG A 15 13.29 -4.10 -12.65
N GLU A 16 13.90 -4.05 -11.47
CA GLU A 16 14.58 -5.18 -10.83
C GLU A 16 13.62 -6.06 -10.02
N TYR A 17 12.41 -5.57 -9.76
CA TYR A 17 11.40 -6.30 -9.00
C TYR A 17 11.09 -7.66 -9.64
N ARG A 18 11.07 -8.72 -8.81
CA ARG A 18 10.72 -10.08 -9.24
C ARG A 18 9.25 -10.37 -8.91
N PRO A 19 8.37 -10.40 -9.92
CA PRO A 19 6.96 -10.68 -9.70
C PRO A 19 6.73 -12.04 -9.03
N TYR A 20 5.79 -12.07 -8.09
CA TYR A 20 5.40 -13.30 -7.40
C TYR A 20 4.52 -14.21 -8.28
N ASN A 21 3.67 -13.61 -9.09
CA ASN A 21 2.69 -14.29 -9.94
C ASN A 21 2.44 -13.49 -11.23
N GLU A 22 1.57 -14.02 -12.10
CA GLU A 22 1.20 -13.38 -13.37
C GLU A 22 0.55 -12.00 -13.17
N GLN A 23 -0.25 -11.81 -12.11
CA GLN A 23 -0.84 -10.50 -11.80
C GLN A 23 0.26 -9.46 -11.59
N GLU A 24 1.22 -9.70 -10.69
CA GLU A 24 2.31 -8.76 -10.45
C GLU A 24 3.18 -8.53 -11.69
N GLU A 25 3.35 -9.55 -12.53
CA GLU A 25 4.07 -9.40 -13.82
C GLU A 25 3.36 -8.40 -14.73
N ARG A 26 2.04 -8.51 -14.85
CA ARG A 26 1.22 -7.60 -15.67
C ARG A 26 1.17 -6.21 -15.06
N ASP A 27 0.96 -6.11 -13.76
CA ASP A 27 0.88 -4.84 -13.02
C ASP A 27 2.22 -4.10 -13.11
N ARG A 28 3.36 -4.80 -12.93
CA ARG A 28 4.69 -4.25 -13.14
C ARG A 28 4.88 -3.69 -14.55
N ALA A 29 4.43 -4.42 -15.58
CA ALA A 29 4.55 -3.95 -16.97
C ALA A 29 3.76 -2.66 -17.22
N ILE A 30 2.57 -2.52 -16.62
CA ILE A 30 1.76 -1.31 -16.71
C ILE A 30 2.40 -0.17 -15.92
N LEU A 31 2.90 -0.44 -14.71
CA LEU A 31 3.60 0.55 -13.89
C LEU A 31 4.81 1.14 -14.62
N LEU A 32 5.65 0.29 -15.23
CA LEU A 32 6.78 0.73 -16.03
C LEU A 32 6.37 1.60 -17.22
N LYS A 33 5.30 1.25 -17.95
CA LYS A 33 4.78 2.07 -19.05
C LYS A 33 4.39 3.47 -18.58
N TRP A 34 3.72 3.58 -17.43
CA TRP A 34 3.38 4.88 -16.86
C TRP A 34 4.61 5.68 -16.43
N MET A 35 5.57 5.06 -15.76
CA MET A 35 6.81 5.71 -15.34
C MET A 35 7.65 6.20 -16.52
N GLU A 36 7.62 5.51 -17.64
CA GLU A 36 8.38 5.84 -18.87
C GLU A 36 7.60 6.72 -19.84
N SER A 37 6.32 7.01 -19.59
CA SER A 37 5.46 7.79 -20.50
C SER A 37 5.80 9.27 -20.57
N GLY A 38 6.55 9.78 -19.61
CA GLY A 38 6.79 11.22 -19.44
C GLY A 38 5.62 11.99 -18.79
N CYS A 39 4.49 11.31 -18.47
CA CYS A 39 3.40 11.91 -17.72
C CYS A 39 3.80 12.09 -16.25
N ASP A 40 3.31 13.14 -15.62
CA ASP A 40 3.41 13.22 -14.16
C ASP A 40 2.43 12.25 -13.53
N ILE A 41 2.95 11.24 -12.86
CA ILE A 41 2.20 10.24 -12.09
C ILE A 41 2.43 10.36 -10.59
N LEU A 42 3.23 11.33 -10.15
CA LEU A 42 3.47 11.54 -8.72
C LEU A 42 2.37 12.35 -8.06
N THR A 43 1.59 13.09 -8.83
CA THR A 43 0.54 13.95 -8.29
C THR A 43 -0.84 13.52 -8.75
N ARG A 44 -1.86 13.84 -7.92
CA ARG A 44 -3.28 13.61 -8.24
C ARG A 44 -3.83 14.56 -9.32
N GLU A 45 -2.99 15.45 -9.86
CA GLU A 45 -3.31 16.24 -11.05
C GLU A 45 -3.46 15.34 -12.28
N ASN A 46 -2.77 14.19 -12.28
CA ASN A 46 -3.08 13.11 -13.21
C ASN A 46 -4.32 12.35 -12.72
N GLU A 47 -5.48 12.78 -13.18
CA GLU A 47 -6.77 12.22 -12.82
C GLU A 47 -7.02 10.80 -13.38
N THR A 48 -6.13 10.28 -14.24
CA THR A 48 -6.27 8.93 -14.83
C THR A 48 -5.53 7.87 -14.03
N ALA A 49 -4.28 8.18 -13.61
CA ALA A 49 -3.45 7.25 -12.86
C ALA A 49 -2.36 8.00 -12.10
N HIS A 50 -2.14 7.66 -10.85
CA HIS A 50 -1.07 8.25 -10.05
C HIS A 50 -0.52 7.26 -9.02
N LEU A 51 0.72 7.53 -8.57
CA LEU A 51 1.44 6.66 -7.64
C LEU A 51 0.85 6.75 -6.23
N THR A 52 0.75 5.57 -5.62
CA THR A 52 0.43 5.39 -4.21
C THR A 52 1.44 4.45 -3.56
N ALA A 53 1.59 4.57 -2.25
CA ALA A 53 2.41 3.68 -1.46
C ALA A 53 1.59 3.07 -0.33
N SER A 54 1.69 1.76 -0.17
CA SER A 54 1.03 1.04 0.90
C SER A 54 2.02 0.29 1.79
N ALA A 55 1.63 0.05 3.02
CA ALA A 55 2.39 -0.73 3.97
C ALA A 55 1.62 -1.99 4.37
N TRP A 56 2.25 -3.15 4.25
CA TRP A 56 1.83 -4.38 4.87
C TRP A 56 2.58 -4.51 6.19
N VAL A 57 1.94 -4.08 7.29
CA VAL A 57 2.56 -4.02 8.61
C VAL A 57 2.17 -5.26 9.39
N VAL A 58 3.15 -6.12 9.67
CA VAL A 58 2.94 -7.39 10.38
C VAL A 58 3.47 -7.33 11.81
N SER A 59 2.86 -8.13 12.71
CA SER A 59 3.41 -8.38 14.04
C SER A 59 4.70 -9.19 13.96
N PRO A 60 5.59 -9.17 14.99
CA PRO A 60 6.84 -9.94 15.00
C PRO A 60 6.66 -11.44 14.77
N ASP A 61 5.55 -12.01 15.23
CA ASP A 61 5.19 -13.44 15.06
C ASP A 61 4.47 -13.75 13.72
N ARG A 62 4.24 -12.72 12.87
CA ARG A 62 3.57 -12.83 11.56
C ARG A 62 2.10 -13.28 11.62
N LYS A 63 1.47 -13.26 12.79
CA LYS A 63 0.09 -13.73 12.98
C LYS A 63 -0.95 -12.64 12.84
N GLN A 64 -0.55 -11.38 12.92
CA GLN A 64 -1.44 -10.23 12.83
C GLN A 64 -0.94 -9.21 11.82
N VAL A 65 -1.87 -8.47 11.25
CA VAL A 65 -1.62 -7.34 10.35
C VAL A 65 -2.32 -6.10 10.91
N LEU A 66 -1.61 -4.98 10.91
CA LEU A 66 -2.20 -3.69 11.27
C LEU A 66 -3.05 -3.20 10.11
N MET A 67 -4.32 -2.96 10.38
CA MET A 67 -5.29 -2.47 9.39
C MET A 67 -6.11 -1.31 9.97
N ALA A 68 -6.67 -0.50 9.07
CA ALA A 68 -7.59 0.56 9.41
C ALA A 68 -8.97 0.33 8.80
N TYR A 69 -10.05 0.72 9.51
CA TYR A 69 -11.39 0.70 8.97
C TYR A 69 -11.66 1.99 8.20
N HIS A 70 -11.61 1.90 6.88
CA HIS A 70 -11.65 3.05 5.97
C HIS A 70 -13.08 3.61 5.83
N ASN A 71 -13.24 4.92 6.05
CA ASN A 71 -14.56 5.56 6.09
C ASN A 71 -15.30 5.57 4.75
N ILE A 72 -14.58 5.61 3.61
CA ILE A 72 -15.19 5.63 2.26
C ILE A 72 -15.59 4.22 1.81
N TYR A 73 -14.73 3.23 2.02
CA TYR A 73 -14.96 1.85 1.55
C TYR A 73 -15.77 1.02 2.55
N HIS A 74 -15.93 1.50 3.80
CA HIS A 74 -16.57 0.75 4.89
C HIS A 74 -16.00 -0.66 5.06
N SER A 75 -14.68 -0.76 4.97
CA SER A 75 -13.92 -2.01 4.96
C SER A 75 -12.63 -1.87 5.77
N TRP A 76 -12.18 -2.97 6.36
CA TRP A 76 -10.82 -3.05 6.88
C TRP A 76 -9.84 -3.14 5.72
N ALA A 77 -8.89 -2.22 5.68
CA ALA A 77 -7.89 -2.08 4.64
C ALA A 77 -6.48 -1.92 5.23
N TRP A 78 -5.48 -2.22 4.44
CA TRP A 78 -4.09 -1.88 4.73
C TRP A 78 -3.90 -0.37 4.86
N LEU A 79 -2.73 0.05 5.34
CA LEU A 79 -2.38 1.46 5.49
C LEU A 79 -1.65 1.96 4.24
N GLY A 80 -1.92 3.19 3.84
CA GLY A 80 -1.24 3.78 2.69
C GLY A 80 -1.91 5.01 2.13
N GLY A 81 -1.18 5.71 1.27
CA GLY A 81 -1.64 6.97 0.69
C GLY A 81 -0.98 7.35 -0.61
N HIS A 82 -1.26 8.55 -1.06
CA HIS A 82 -0.77 9.07 -2.32
C HIS A 82 0.67 9.58 -2.20
N ALA A 83 1.40 9.46 -3.31
CA ALA A 83 2.76 10.00 -3.41
C ALA A 83 2.79 11.54 -3.22
N ASP A 84 1.78 12.24 -3.74
CA ASP A 84 1.60 13.71 -3.63
C ASP A 84 2.89 14.51 -3.94
N GLY A 85 3.61 14.07 -4.97
CA GLY A 85 4.84 14.68 -5.45
C GLY A 85 6.13 14.08 -4.88
N ASP A 86 6.05 13.19 -3.90
CA ASP A 86 7.21 12.53 -3.31
C ASP A 86 7.50 11.19 -4.03
N ALA A 87 8.68 11.08 -4.62
CA ALA A 87 9.11 9.87 -5.31
C ALA A 87 9.74 8.82 -4.38
N ASP A 88 10.03 9.15 -3.12
CA ASP A 88 10.43 8.20 -2.10
C ASP A 88 9.20 7.52 -1.49
N LEU A 89 8.65 6.57 -2.24
CA LEU A 89 7.41 5.86 -1.85
C LEU A 89 7.57 5.05 -0.55
N TYR A 90 8.78 4.66 -0.19
CA TYR A 90 9.02 4.06 1.12
C TYR A 90 8.73 5.06 2.24
N SER A 91 9.30 6.26 2.16
CA SER A 91 9.04 7.33 3.13
C SER A 91 7.57 7.72 3.18
N VAL A 92 6.87 7.71 2.02
CA VAL A 92 5.41 7.88 1.95
C VAL A 92 4.71 6.80 2.76
N ALA A 93 4.99 5.52 2.51
CA ALA A 93 4.35 4.41 3.23
C ALA A 93 4.58 4.48 4.75
N VAL A 94 5.80 4.79 5.21
CA VAL A 94 6.10 4.98 6.64
C VAL A 94 5.30 6.13 7.24
N ARG A 95 5.19 7.24 6.54
CA ARG A 95 4.42 8.41 6.97
C ARG A 95 2.94 8.05 7.15
N GLU A 96 2.35 7.38 6.16
CA GLU A 96 0.94 6.96 6.21
C GLU A 96 0.68 5.98 7.37
N VAL A 97 1.58 5.03 7.62
CA VAL A 97 1.46 4.14 8.80
C VAL A 97 1.35 4.96 10.08
N LYS A 98 2.24 5.94 10.27
CA LYS A 98 2.24 6.78 11.47
C LYS A 98 1.00 7.66 11.58
N GLU A 99 0.58 8.27 10.48
CA GLU A 99 -0.58 9.17 10.44
C GLU A 99 -1.89 8.42 10.66
N GLU A 100 -2.09 7.30 9.98
CA GLU A 100 -3.35 6.56 10.01
C GLU A 100 -3.52 5.68 11.24
N SER A 101 -2.42 5.21 11.85
CA SER A 101 -2.47 4.29 12.99
C SER A 101 -1.95 4.86 14.31
N GLY A 102 -1.19 5.94 14.27
CA GLY A 102 -0.52 6.50 15.45
C GLY A 102 0.70 5.72 15.92
N ILE A 103 1.07 4.60 15.29
CA ILE A 103 2.30 3.87 15.60
C ILE A 103 3.51 4.76 15.30
N GLU A 104 4.45 4.84 16.24
CA GLU A 104 5.65 5.66 16.09
C GLU A 104 6.85 4.87 15.58
N GLU A 105 6.99 3.62 16.00
CA GLU A 105 8.11 2.76 15.65
C GLU A 105 7.67 1.66 14.69
N VAL A 106 8.18 1.71 13.47
CA VAL A 106 7.99 0.71 12.44
C VAL A 106 9.34 0.32 11.84
N LYS A 107 9.58 -0.97 11.71
CA LYS A 107 10.80 -1.54 11.15
C LYS A 107 10.55 -2.01 9.73
N LEU A 108 11.33 -1.53 8.78
CA LEU A 108 11.35 -2.06 7.42
C LEU A 108 11.98 -3.45 7.40
N LEU A 109 11.32 -4.40 6.75
CA LEU A 109 11.85 -5.76 6.59
C LEU A 109 12.61 -5.95 5.28
N SER A 110 12.40 -5.05 4.29
CA SER A 110 13.15 -5.02 3.03
C SER A 110 13.16 -3.58 2.50
N ASP A 111 14.29 -3.14 1.94
CA ASP A 111 14.43 -1.86 1.22
C ASP A 111 13.88 -1.91 -0.21
N GLN A 112 13.40 -3.07 -0.65
CA GLN A 112 12.79 -3.27 -1.97
C GLN A 112 11.27 -3.34 -1.85
N PRO A 113 10.54 -2.98 -2.91
CA PRO A 113 9.11 -3.21 -2.98
C PRO A 113 8.76 -4.67 -2.66
N PHE A 114 7.79 -4.84 -1.77
CA PHE A 114 7.30 -6.17 -1.39
C PHE A 114 6.24 -6.66 -2.38
N SER A 115 5.42 -5.75 -2.90
CA SER A 115 4.38 -6.09 -3.87
C SER A 115 4.06 -4.91 -4.78
N LEU A 116 3.52 -5.19 -5.96
CA LEU A 116 3.08 -4.20 -6.94
C LEU A 116 1.64 -4.49 -7.34
N GLU A 117 0.81 -3.46 -7.38
CA GLU A 117 -0.59 -3.57 -7.76
C GLU A 117 -1.04 -2.40 -8.64
N ILE A 118 -1.86 -2.68 -9.63
CA ILE A 118 -2.68 -1.66 -10.31
C ILE A 118 -4.10 -1.78 -9.76
N LEU A 119 -4.51 -0.78 -8.98
CA LEU A 119 -5.78 -0.80 -8.26
C LEU A 119 -6.76 0.17 -8.91
N SER A 120 -7.98 -0.29 -9.17
CA SER A 120 -9.05 0.60 -9.64
C SER A 120 -9.70 1.32 -8.46
N VAL A 121 -9.93 2.60 -8.62
CA VAL A 121 -10.69 3.43 -7.69
C VAL A 121 -11.96 3.92 -8.39
N ASP A 122 -13.10 3.53 -7.87
CA ASP A 122 -14.38 3.97 -8.41
C ASP A 122 -14.60 5.47 -8.21
N GLY A 123 -15.33 6.10 -9.13
CA GLY A 123 -15.70 7.49 -9.00
C GLY A 123 -16.50 7.75 -7.72
N HIS A 124 -16.10 8.75 -6.97
CA HIS A 124 -16.69 9.05 -5.66
C HIS A 124 -16.73 10.55 -5.36
N VAL A 125 -17.46 10.94 -4.32
CA VAL A 125 -17.48 12.33 -3.85
C VAL A 125 -16.54 12.47 -2.64
N LYS A 126 -15.52 13.34 -2.77
CA LYS A 126 -14.60 13.68 -1.69
C LYS A 126 -14.66 15.18 -1.41
N ARG A 127 -14.99 15.58 -0.16
CA ARG A 127 -15.11 16.98 0.26
C ARG A 127 -16.03 17.81 -0.67
N GLY A 128 -17.15 17.21 -1.12
CA GLY A 128 -18.15 17.87 -1.97
C GLY A 128 -17.77 18.00 -3.46
N LYS A 129 -16.64 17.45 -3.89
CA LYS A 129 -16.22 17.40 -5.30
C LYS A 129 -16.27 15.96 -5.82
N TYR A 130 -16.72 15.77 -7.06
CA TYR A 130 -16.65 14.48 -7.71
C TYR A 130 -15.23 14.18 -8.17
N VAL A 131 -14.72 13.00 -7.78
CA VAL A 131 -13.46 12.44 -8.24
C VAL A 131 -13.77 11.34 -9.23
N VAL A 132 -13.19 11.40 -10.43
CA VAL A 132 -13.40 10.42 -11.50
C VAL A 132 -12.78 9.06 -11.15
N THR A 133 -13.27 8.01 -11.79
CA THR A 133 -12.63 6.69 -11.73
C THR A 133 -11.20 6.76 -12.25
N HIS A 134 -10.25 6.22 -11.51
CA HIS A 134 -8.83 6.30 -11.84
C HIS A 134 -8.07 5.07 -11.33
N LEU A 135 -6.79 4.99 -11.65
CA LEU A 135 -5.91 3.92 -11.22
C LEU A 135 -4.92 4.41 -10.15
N HIS A 136 -4.79 3.65 -9.09
CA HIS A 136 -3.64 3.73 -8.21
C HIS A 136 -2.53 2.80 -8.73
N LEU A 137 -1.39 3.37 -9.06
CA LEU A 137 -0.16 2.68 -9.37
C LEU A 137 0.56 2.40 -8.06
N ASN A 138 0.23 1.28 -7.41
CA ASN A 138 0.57 1.05 -6.02
C ASN A 138 1.87 0.27 -5.85
N VAL A 139 2.69 0.72 -4.90
CA VAL A 139 3.90 0.03 -4.43
C VAL A 139 3.74 -0.28 -2.95
N THR A 140 3.79 -1.56 -2.60
CA THR A 140 3.64 -2.03 -1.22
C THR A 140 4.99 -2.34 -0.59
N TYR A 141 5.19 -1.88 0.65
CA TYR A 141 6.36 -2.20 1.46
C TYR A 141 5.98 -3.09 2.65
N LEU A 142 6.86 -4.04 2.98
CA LEU A 142 6.68 -4.92 4.14
C LEU A 142 7.37 -4.32 5.36
N MET A 143 6.61 -4.16 6.42
CA MET A 143 7.05 -3.56 7.67
C MET A 143 6.67 -4.44 8.86
N GLU A 144 7.38 -4.28 9.96
CA GLU A 144 7.12 -4.92 11.24
C GLU A 144 6.90 -3.86 12.32
N ALA A 145 5.89 -4.05 13.16
CA ALA A 145 5.69 -3.22 14.34
C ALA A 145 5.21 -4.07 15.52
N ASP A 146 5.53 -3.61 16.74
CA ASP A 146 5.10 -4.28 17.96
C ASP A 146 3.63 -3.93 18.27
N PRO A 147 2.72 -4.93 18.40
CA PRO A 147 1.33 -4.71 18.75
C PRO A 147 1.09 -4.06 20.13
N VAL A 148 2.10 -3.99 20.98
CA VAL A 148 2.02 -3.32 22.29
C VAL A 148 1.99 -1.80 22.16
N GLN A 149 2.44 -1.24 21.03
CA GLN A 149 2.39 0.20 20.79
C GLN A 149 0.95 0.72 20.82
N GLU A 150 0.78 1.93 21.33
CA GLU A 150 -0.51 2.62 21.30
C GLU A 150 -0.92 2.91 19.86
N ILE A 151 -2.17 2.58 19.54
CA ILE A 151 -2.76 2.86 18.22
C ILE A 151 -3.90 3.86 18.37
N ARG A 152 -4.07 4.72 17.35
CA ARG A 152 -5.14 5.73 17.31
C ARG A 152 -5.63 5.95 15.88
N CYS A 153 -6.93 6.21 15.74
CA CYS A 153 -7.53 6.53 14.45
C CYS A 153 -7.12 7.93 13.95
N LYS A 154 -7.17 8.10 12.63
CA LYS A 154 -7.19 9.39 11.93
C LYS A 154 -8.64 9.67 11.49
N PRO A 155 -9.46 10.40 12.27
CA PRO A 155 -10.92 10.41 12.12
C PRO A 155 -11.44 10.89 10.76
N ASP A 156 -10.66 11.68 10.02
CA ASP A 156 -11.01 12.13 8.68
C ASP A 156 -10.79 11.06 7.59
N GLU A 157 -10.09 9.97 7.89
CA GLU A 157 -9.79 8.88 6.95
C GLU A 157 -10.32 7.53 7.44
N ASN A 158 -10.16 7.23 8.74
CA ASN A 158 -10.58 5.95 9.30
C ASN A 158 -11.31 6.12 10.64
N SER A 159 -12.18 5.16 10.98
CA SER A 159 -12.96 5.15 12.21
C SER A 159 -12.51 4.08 13.21
N ALA A 160 -11.64 3.17 12.80
CA ALA A 160 -10.97 2.19 13.66
C ALA A 160 -9.60 1.83 13.12
N VAL A 161 -8.70 1.46 14.02
CA VAL A 161 -7.40 0.86 13.71
C VAL A 161 -7.22 -0.35 14.62
N GLY A 162 -6.66 -1.43 14.10
CA GLY A 162 -6.48 -2.63 14.90
C GLY A 162 -5.55 -3.65 14.28
N TRP A 163 -5.03 -4.51 15.13
CA TRP A 163 -4.29 -5.69 14.73
C TRP A 163 -5.28 -6.82 14.41
N ILE A 164 -5.37 -7.18 13.15
CA ILE A 164 -6.28 -8.19 12.63
C ILE A 164 -5.53 -9.51 12.48
N PRO A 165 -5.99 -10.60 13.11
CA PRO A 165 -5.43 -11.93 12.84
C PRO A 165 -5.49 -12.27 11.34
N VAL A 166 -4.39 -12.82 10.81
CA VAL A 166 -4.26 -13.10 9.35
C VAL A 166 -5.42 -13.97 8.84
N GLU A 167 -5.89 -14.93 9.65
CA GLU A 167 -7.01 -15.81 9.31
C GLU A 167 -8.38 -15.10 9.30
N GLN A 168 -8.48 -13.89 9.90
CA GLN A 168 -9.72 -13.12 9.97
C GLN A 168 -9.81 -12.02 8.91
N ILE A 169 -8.76 -11.77 8.14
CA ILE A 169 -8.73 -10.69 7.13
C ILE A 169 -9.89 -10.85 6.14
N ALA A 170 -10.16 -12.08 5.68
CA ALA A 170 -11.23 -12.37 4.72
C ALA A 170 -12.64 -12.13 5.28
N GLU A 171 -12.81 -12.22 6.60
CA GLU A 171 -14.08 -11.92 7.29
C GLU A 171 -14.23 -10.42 7.54
N LYS A 172 -13.14 -9.72 7.84
CA LYS A 172 -13.11 -8.31 8.21
C LYS A 172 -13.19 -7.37 7.01
N SER A 173 -12.52 -7.71 5.91
CA SER A 173 -12.58 -6.91 4.69
C SER A 173 -13.84 -7.25 3.87
N THR A 174 -14.57 -6.21 3.49
CA THR A 174 -15.79 -6.33 2.64
C THR A 174 -15.48 -6.27 1.15
N GLU A 175 -14.21 -6.28 0.76
CA GLU A 175 -13.72 -6.15 -0.61
C GLU A 175 -13.16 -7.51 -1.12
N PRO A 176 -13.99 -8.42 -1.70
CA PRO A 176 -13.57 -9.79 -2.03
C PRO A 176 -12.38 -9.85 -2.99
N TRP A 177 -12.30 -8.90 -3.94
CA TRP A 177 -11.18 -8.84 -4.88
C TRP A 177 -9.88 -8.51 -4.16
N PHE A 178 -9.89 -7.55 -3.22
CA PHE A 178 -8.71 -7.22 -2.40
C PHE A 178 -8.29 -8.40 -1.52
N VAL A 179 -9.26 -9.07 -0.91
CA VAL A 179 -8.99 -10.26 -0.09
C VAL A 179 -8.28 -11.34 -0.91
N GLU A 180 -8.82 -11.68 -2.09
CA GLU A 180 -8.26 -12.73 -2.93
C GLU A 180 -6.94 -12.33 -3.60
N ARG A 181 -6.90 -11.15 -4.22
CA ARG A 181 -5.82 -10.76 -5.13
C ARG A 181 -4.71 -9.97 -4.49
N VAL A 182 -4.98 -9.33 -3.36
CA VAL A 182 -4.00 -8.50 -2.66
C VAL A 182 -3.63 -9.13 -1.32
N TYR A 183 -4.54 -9.16 -0.35
CA TYR A 183 -4.21 -9.58 1.02
C TYR A 183 -3.81 -11.05 1.12
N GLY A 184 -4.51 -11.95 0.41
CA GLY A 184 -4.14 -13.37 0.32
C GLY A 184 -2.74 -13.56 -0.24
N LYS A 185 -2.42 -12.87 -1.35
CA LYS A 185 -1.08 -12.86 -1.94
C LYS A 185 -0.02 -12.36 -0.96
N LEU A 186 -0.26 -11.24 -0.26
CA LEU A 186 0.69 -10.70 0.71
C LEU A 186 0.94 -11.64 1.87
N CYS A 187 -0.11 -12.29 2.39
CA CYS A 187 0.01 -13.31 3.42
C CYS A 187 0.83 -14.53 2.96
N GLU A 188 0.63 -15.00 1.73
CA GLU A 188 1.41 -16.09 1.16
C GLU A 188 2.88 -15.73 1.00
N LYS A 189 3.18 -14.51 0.52
CA LYS A 189 4.54 -14.00 0.40
C LYS A 189 5.24 -13.91 1.76
N VAL A 190 4.55 -13.41 2.81
CA VAL A 190 5.09 -13.37 4.17
C VAL A 190 5.39 -14.78 4.68
N LYS A 191 4.48 -15.74 4.50
CA LYS A 191 4.72 -17.13 4.90
C LYS A 191 5.93 -17.74 4.19
N ARG A 192 6.06 -17.52 2.88
CA ARG A 192 7.18 -18.05 2.08
C ARG A 192 8.53 -17.47 2.51
N ASP A 193 8.58 -16.15 2.76
CA ASP A 193 9.85 -15.44 2.89
C ASP A 193 10.32 -15.27 4.35
N PHE A 194 9.40 -15.41 5.33
CA PHE A 194 9.66 -15.07 6.73
C PHE A 194 9.16 -16.08 7.76
N CYS A 195 8.41 -17.13 7.37
CA CYS A 195 8.06 -18.22 8.26
C CYS A 195 8.88 -19.44 7.89
N GLU A 196 9.70 -19.93 8.82
CA GLU A 196 10.34 -21.25 8.68
C GLU A 196 9.27 -22.33 8.59
N VAL A 197 9.45 -23.25 7.65
CA VAL A 197 8.58 -24.44 7.45
C VAL A 197 8.78 -25.43 8.58
#